data_8735fdb23e85021bb3cd4879eebfc51c
#
_entry.id   8735fdb23e85021bb3cd4879eebfc51c
#
_cell.length_a   1.000
_cell.length_b   1.000
_cell.length_c   1.000
_cell.angle_alpha   90.00
_cell.angle_beta   90.00
_cell.angle_gamma   90.00
#
_symmetry.space_group_name_H-M   'P 1'
#
loop_
_entity.id
_entity.type
_entity.pdbx_description
1 polymer ?
#
loop_
_entity_poly.entity_id
_entity_poly.type
_entity_poly.pdbx_seq_one_letter_code
_entity_poly.pdbx_strand_id
1 'polypeptide(L)'
;MKVSFTATDFQAVLVEFQQQTGTTCHLSGHENTLTLPKTLGEGRVRSINLREGIFDLFVHQHRLDESLLIAAASRSPASSPVVLKFFVSGLVDGAIQGIKADVNAVAGQYCFVYCADQASHVEFVAGKDICTVEIVMTPQLFQDMLGDDQQMSQFQQWFNPHKLKPYWKLGKTSPSMAIALQQILH
;
A
#
# COMPACT_ATOMS: atom_id res chain seq x y z
N MET A 1 -0.99 7.31 17.62
CA MET A 1 -1.60 5.98 17.80
C MET A 1 -0.77 4.90 17.11
N LYS A 2 -0.76 3.64 17.60
CA LYS A 2 -0.11 2.50 16.93
C LYS A 2 -1.13 1.40 16.69
N VAL A 3 -1.20 0.88 15.46
CA VAL A 3 -2.02 -0.26 15.06
C VAL A 3 -1.10 -1.37 14.56
N SER A 4 -1.32 -2.60 15.00
CA SER A 4 -0.48 -3.73 14.63
C SER A 4 -1.35 -4.85 14.07
N PHE A 5 -0.95 -5.38 12.91
CA PHE A 5 -1.64 -6.46 12.24
C PHE A 5 -0.89 -7.78 12.40
N THR A 6 -1.63 -8.82 12.74
CA THR A 6 -1.15 -10.20 12.75
C THR A 6 -1.73 -11.02 11.60
N ALA A 7 -2.87 -10.58 11.09
CA ALA A 7 -3.51 -11.21 9.94
C ALA A 7 -2.69 -11.08 8.66
N THR A 8 -2.76 -12.09 7.82
CA THR A 8 -2.06 -12.18 6.54
C THR A 8 -2.98 -11.96 5.35
N ASP A 9 -4.26 -12.23 5.49
CA ASP A 9 -5.26 -11.92 4.48
C ASP A 9 -5.89 -10.53 4.74
N PHE A 10 -6.33 -9.92 3.66
CA PHE A 10 -6.78 -8.53 3.70
C PHE A 10 -8.08 -8.34 4.51
N GLN A 11 -9.02 -9.27 4.43
CA GLN A 11 -10.29 -9.15 5.14
C GLN A 11 -10.07 -9.20 6.67
N ALA A 12 -9.21 -10.10 7.11
CA ALA A 12 -8.83 -10.19 8.51
C ALA A 12 -8.07 -8.92 8.99
N VAL A 13 -7.19 -8.35 8.13
CA VAL A 13 -6.53 -7.06 8.40
C VAL A 13 -7.55 -5.93 8.58
N LEU A 14 -8.60 -5.87 7.74
CA LEU A 14 -9.66 -4.87 7.91
C LEU A 14 -10.41 -5.03 9.24
N VAL A 15 -10.71 -6.26 9.63
CA VAL A 15 -11.37 -6.55 10.92
C VAL A 15 -10.48 -6.13 12.09
N GLU A 16 -9.19 -6.48 12.06
CA GLU A 16 -8.24 -6.04 13.08
C GLU A 16 -8.13 -4.51 13.14
N PHE A 17 -8.12 -3.83 11.99
CA PHE A 17 -8.08 -2.36 11.93
C PHE A 17 -9.33 -1.74 12.55
N GLN A 18 -10.52 -2.24 12.20
CA GLN A 18 -11.78 -1.77 12.79
C GLN A 18 -11.79 -1.94 14.30
N GLN A 19 -11.39 -3.10 14.82
CA GLN A 19 -11.35 -3.38 16.24
C GLN A 19 -10.41 -2.46 17.02
N GLN A 20 -9.24 -2.14 16.45
CA GLN A 20 -8.23 -1.32 17.11
C GLN A 20 -8.51 0.18 17.01
N THR A 21 -9.17 0.64 15.94
CA THR A 21 -9.35 2.07 15.65
C THR A 21 -10.77 2.59 15.89
N GLY A 22 -11.76 1.68 15.95
CA GLY A 22 -13.17 2.08 15.94
C GLY A 22 -13.69 2.59 14.60
N THR A 23 -12.95 2.36 13.51
CA THR A 23 -13.40 2.66 12.13
C THR A 23 -14.67 1.90 11.81
N THR A 24 -15.55 2.49 10.98
CA THR A 24 -16.69 1.78 10.41
C THR A 24 -16.36 1.34 8.99
N CYS A 25 -16.77 0.12 8.64
CA CYS A 25 -16.62 -0.41 7.29
C CYS A 25 -17.99 -0.56 6.64
N HIS A 26 -18.10 -0.05 5.43
CA HIS A 26 -19.27 -0.23 4.57
C HIS A 26 -18.86 -1.00 3.33
N LEU A 27 -19.52 -2.15 3.09
CA LEU A 27 -19.30 -3.00 1.92
C LEU A 27 -20.36 -2.69 0.85
N SER A 28 -19.94 -2.41 -0.37
CA SER A 28 -20.81 -2.23 -1.53
C SER A 28 -20.21 -2.93 -2.76
N GLY A 29 -20.74 -4.09 -3.10
CA GLY A 29 -20.20 -4.92 -4.19
C GLY A 29 -18.76 -5.36 -3.92
N HIS A 30 -17.83 -4.93 -4.76
CA HIS A 30 -16.40 -5.23 -4.64
C HIS A 30 -15.61 -4.12 -3.90
N GLU A 31 -16.30 -3.10 -3.39
CA GLU A 31 -15.68 -1.97 -2.68
C GLU A 31 -15.99 -2.02 -1.19
N ASN A 32 -14.95 -1.92 -0.39
CA ASN A 32 -15.02 -1.66 1.05
C ASN A 32 -14.63 -0.20 1.29
N THR A 33 -15.46 0.55 1.98
CA THR A 33 -15.15 1.90 2.44
C THR A 33 -14.99 1.92 3.95
N LEU A 34 -13.80 2.22 4.42
CA LEU A 34 -13.47 2.47 5.82
C LEU A 34 -13.58 3.96 6.09
N THR A 35 -14.48 4.35 6.99
CA THR A 35 -14.59 5.75 7.44
C THR A 35 -13.90 5.90 8.79
N LEU A 36 -12.97 6.84 8.90
CA LEU A 36 -12.26 7.10 10.13
C LEU A 36 -13.19 7.64 11.23
N PRO A 37 -13.04 7.21 12.49
CA PRO A 37 -13.75 7.82 13.59
C PRO A 37 -13.22 9.23 13.86
N LYS A 38 -14.08 10.13 14.33
CA LYS A 38 -13.72 11.52 14.65
C LYS A 38 -12.59 11.66 15.67
N THR A 39 -12.37 10.64 16.47
CA THR A 39 -11.28 10.59 17.46
C THR A 39 -9.92 10.35 16.83
N LEU A 40 -9.86 9.85 15.60
CA LEU A 40 -8.62 9.58 14.88
C LEU A 40 -8.36 10.65 13.81
N GLY A 41 -9.40 11.32 13.35
CA GLY A 41 -9.32 12.33 12.31
C GLY A 41 -10.53 12.31 11.37
N GLU A 42 -10.33 12.74 10.15
CA GLU A 42 -11.36 12.74 9.12
C GLU A 42 -10.89 12.04 7.84
N GLY A 43 -11.85 11.49 7.09
CA GLY A 43 -11.58 10.87 5.80
C GLY A 43 -11.93 9.40 5.73
N ARG A 44 -11.43 8.77 4.69
CA ARG A 44 -11.78 7.38 4.34
C ARG A 44 -10.63 6.66 3.64
N VAL A 45 -10.69 5.35 3.72
CA VAL A 45 -9.89 4.43 2.89
C VAL A 45 -10.87 3.57 2.10
N ARG A 46 -10.77 3.60 0.77
CA ARG A 46 -11.50 2.69 -0.11
C ARG A 46 -10.60 1.54 -0.49
N SER A 47 -11.13 0.34 -0.47
CA SER A 47 -10.49 -0.86 -0.97
C SER A 47 -11.37 -1.49 -2.03
N ILE A 48 -10.86 -1.67 -3.22
CA ILE A 48 -11.56 -2.24 -4.36
C ILE A 48 -10.88 -3.55 -4.70
N ASN A 49 -11.61 -4.65 -4.54
CA ASN A 49 -11.14 -5.96 -4.93
C ASN A 49 -11.40 -6.16 -6.43
N LEU A 50 -10.35 -6.09 -7.24
CA LEU A 50 -10.43 -6.27 -8.68
C LEU A 50 -10.34 -7.74 -9.10
N ARG A 51 -9.61 -8.55 -8.32
CA ARG A 51 -9.51 -10.00 -8.49
C ARG A 51 -9.12 -10.61 -7.16
N GLU A 52 -10.03 -11.37 -6.55
CA GLU A 52 -9.93 -11.90 -5.19
C GLU A 52 -8.56 -12.55 -4.89
N GLY A 53 -7.89 -12.04 -3.85
CA GLY A 53 -6.57 -12.51 -3.41
C GLY A 53 -5.42 -12.29 -4.40
N ILE A 54 -5.65 -11.61 -5.54
CA ILE A 54 -4.69 -11.46 -6.62
C ILE A 54 -4.42 -10.00 -6.93
N PHE A 55 -5.46 -9.13 -6.92
CA PHE A 55 -5.37 -7.74 -7.34
C PHE A 55 -6.33 -6.84 -6.57
N ASP A 56 -5.78 -5.97 -5.75
CA ASP A 56 -6.52 -5.01 -4.94
C ASP A 56 -6.04 -3.59 -5.21
N LEU A 57 -6.98 -2.65 -5.17
CA LEU A 57 -6.72 -1.21 -5.27
C LEU A 57 -7.16 -0.53 -3.98
N PHE A 58 -6.27 0.25 -3.37
CA PHE A 58 -6.57 1.06 -2.20
C PHE A 58 -6.46 2.54 -2.52
N VAL A 59 -7.44 3.30 -2.03
CA VAL A 59 -7.44 4.76 -2.12
C VAL A 59 -7.56 5.33 -0.72
N HIS A 60 -6.50 5.97 -0.25
CA HIS A 60 -6.44 6.65 1.04
C HIS A 60 -6.71 8.14 0.83
N GLN A 61 -7.71 8.68 1.48
CA GLN A 61 -8.06 10.10 1.49
C GLN A 61 -8.42 10.49 2.91
N HIS A 62 -7.44 10.94 3.68
CA HIS A 62 -7.66 11.22 5.09
C HIS A 62 -6.69 12.29 5.64
N ARG A 63 -7.11 12.89 6.75
CA ARG A 63 -6.30 13.74 7.61
C ARG A 63 -6.42 13.23 9.04
N LEU A 64 -5.31 12.94 9.65
CA LEU A 64 -5.27 12.42 11.02
C LEU A 64 -5.02 13.56 12.01
N ASP A 65 -5.66 13.49 13.19
CA ASP A 65 -5.40 14.39 14.31
C ASP A 65 -4.18 13.97 15.11
N GLU A 66 -3.89 12.64 15.10
CA GLU A 66 -2.68 12.06 15.68
C GLU A 66 -1.95 11.21 14.65
N SER A 67 -0.62 11.14 14.71
CA SER A 67 0.15 10.24 13.85
C SER A 67 -0.26 8.79 14.08
N LEU A 68 -0.46 8.06 12.98
CA LEU A 68 -0.85 6.66 12.95
C LEU A 68 0.31 5.81 12.44
N LEU A 69 0.87 5.00 13.32
CA LEU A 69 1.87 4.00 12.98
C LEU A 69 1.17 2.67 12.70
N ILE A 70 1.27 2.21 11.48
CA ILE A 70 0.80 0.88 11.05
C ILE A 70 1.99 -0.07 11.01
N ALA A 71 1.92 -1.14 11.77
CA ALA A 71 2.93 -2.19 11.78
C ALA A 71 2.32 -3.51 11.27
N ALA A 72 2.89 -4.07 10.22
CA ALA A 72 2.53 -5.38 9.70
C ALA A 72 3.57 -6.43 10.11
N ALA A 73 3.09 -7.58 10.57
CA ALA A 73 3.93 -8.72 10.85
C ALA A 73 4.58 -9.27 9.57
N SER A 74 5.68 -9.99 9.74
CA SER A 74 6.33 -10.72 8.66
C SER A 74 5.36 -11.72 8.02
N ARG A 75 5.36 -11.79 6.69
CA ARG A 75 4.56 -12.73 5.91
C ARG A 75 5.45 -13.76 5.25
N SER A 76 4.91 -14.94 4.97
CA SER A 76 5.61 -15.91 4.13
C SER A 76 5.99 -15.28 2.78
N PRO A 77 7.20 -15.53 2.26
CA PRO A 77 7.61 -15.02 0.96
C PRO A 77 6.64 -15.35 -0.17
N ALA A 78 6.02 -16.53 -0.13
CA ALA A 78 5.05 -16.96 -1.14
C ALA A 78 3.76 -16.12 -1.15
N SER A 79 3.45 -15.45 -0.03
CA SER A 79 2.26 -14.59 0.12
C SER A 79 2.60 -13.10 0.10
N SER A 80 3.86 -12.73 -0.10
CA SER A 80 4.27 -11.32 -0.12
C SER A 80 3.85 -10.65 -1.42
N PRO A 81 3.02 -9.59 -1.35
CA PRO A 81 2.56 -8.91 -2.55
C PRO A 81 3.62 -7.99 -3.14
N VAL A 82 3.43 -7.67 -4.41
CA VAL A 82 4.01 -6.50 -5.06
C VAL A 82 3.09 -5.32 -4.80
N VAL A 83 3.66 -4.21 -4.36
CA VAL A 83 2.93 -2.98 -4.05
C VAL A 83 3.46 -1.83 -4.89
N LEU A 84 2.55 -1.16 -5.61
CA LEU A 84 2.78 0.13 -6.26
C LEU A 84 1.97 1.17 -5.52
N LYS A 85 2.63 2.10 -4.86
CA LYS A 85 1.98 3.18 -4.09
C LYS A 85 2.30 4.53 -4.69
N PHE A 86 1.28 5.28 -5.07
CA PHE A 86 1.36 6.62 -5.63
C PHE A 86 0.97 7.65 -4.57
N PHE A 87 1.79 8.69 -4.42
CA PHE A 87 1.58 9.77 -3.48
C PHE A 87 1.02 10.98 -4.22
N VAL A 88 -0.31 11.20 -4.09
CA VAL A 88 -1.02 12.30 -4.76
C VAL A 88 -0.92 13.57 -3.94
N SER A 89 -1.07 13.47 -2.61
CA SER A 89 -0.80 14.55 -1.67
C SER A 89 -0.27 14.02 -0.34
N GLY A 90 0.36 14.90 0.44
CA GLY A 90 0.87 14.62 1.77
C GLY A 90 2.29 14.05 1.77
N LEU A 91 2.69 13.62 2.96
CA LEU A 91 3.97 12.98 3.26
C LEU A 91 3.70 11.69 4.00
N VAL A 92 4.36 10.63 3.60
CA VAL A 92 4.32 9.33 4.27
C VAL A 92 5.74 8.91 4.58
N ASP A 93 5.99 8.66 5.85
CA ASP A 93 7.26 8.12 6.33
C ASP A 93 7.10 6.61 6.57
N GLY A 94 8.09 5.85 6.21
CA GLY A 94 8.05 4.39 6.38
C GLY A 94 9.43 3.79 6.51
N ALA A 95 9.48 2.64 7.15
CA ALA A 95 10.67 1.80 7.16
C ALA A 95 10.28 0.35 6.92
N ILE A 96 11.12 -0.34 6.17
CA ILE A 96 10.97 -1.75 5.85
C ILE A 96 12.17 -2.46 6.44
N GLN A 97 11.93 -3.46 7.27
CA GLN A 97 12.99 -4.23 7.87
C GLN A 97 13.85 -4.89 6.77
N GLY A 98 15.16 -4.75 6.88
CA GLY A 98 16.12 -5.24 5.88
C GLY A 98 16.43 -4.26 4.74
N ILE A 99 15.73 -3.13 4.65
CA ILE A 99 16.09 -1.99 3.80
C ILE A 99 16.70 -0.91 4.69
N LYS A 100 17.92 -0.49 4.37
CA LYS A 100 18.70 0.49 5.18
C LYS A 100 18.28 1.95 4.97
N ALA A 101 17.16 2.23 4.31
CA ALA A 101 16.74 3.59 4.02
C ALA A 101 15.29 3.80 4.49
N ASP A 102 15.07 4.92 5.16
CA ASP A 102 13.71 5.39 5.44
C ASP A 102 13.03 5.77 4.13
N VAL A 103 11.79 5.34 3.97
CA VAL A 103 10.99 5.64 2.79
C VAL A 103 10.23 6.94 3.06
N ASN A 104 10.86 8.07 2.73
CA ASN A 104 10.22 9.38 2.79
C ASN A 104 9.66 9.72 1.42
N ALA A 105 8.34 9.57 1.24
CA ALA A 105 7.69 9.82 -0.02
C ALA A 105 6.75 11.03 0.04
N VAL A 106 6.84 11.86 -0.99
CA VAL A 106 6.09 13.12 -1.10
C VAL A 106 5.18 13.10 -2.34
N ALA A 107 4.27 14.05 -2.41
CA ALA A 107 3.38 14.24 -3.56
C ALA A 107 4.14 14.25 -4.90
N GLY A 108 3.56 13.61 -5.91
CA GLY A 108 4.15 13.47 -7.24
C GLY A 108 5.20 12.36 -7.37
N GLN A 109 5.32 11.52 -6.36
CA GLN A 109 6.18 10.32 -6.40
C GLN A 109 5.35 9.04 -6.40
N TYR A 110 6.00 7.95 -6.78
CA TYR A 110 5.50 6.59 -6.53
C TYR A 110 6.59 5.76 -5.87
N CYS A 111 6.15 4.76 -5.11
CA CYS A 111 7.03 3.77 -4.53
C CYS A 111 6.63 2.37 -5.05
N PHE A 112 7.60 1.65 -5.57
CA PHE A 112 7.46 0.23 -5.85
C PHE A 112 8.09 -0.54 -4.70
N VAL A 113 7.34 -1.46 -4.11
CA VAL A 113 7.77 -2.22 -2.93
C VAL A 113 7.51 -3.70 -3.14
N TYR A 114 8.50 -4.51 -2.81
CA TYR A 114 8.37 -5.94 -2.59
C TYR A 114 9.05 -6.30 -1.26
N CYS A 115 8.25 -6.70 -0.30
CA CYS A 115 8.71 -7.05 1.05
C CYS A 115 8.55 -8.56 1.26
N ALA A 116 9.48 -9.35 0.72
CA ALA A 116 9.49 -10.77 1.00
C ALA A 116 9.90 -11.01 2.46
N ASP A 117 9.03 -11.66 3.22
CA ASP A 117 9.31 -12.15 4.58
C ASP A 117 9.81 -11.09 5.58
N GLN A 118 9.38 -9.84 5.43
CA GLN A 118 9.83 -8.74 6.28
C GLN A 118 8.65 -8.06 6.97
N ALA A 119 8.84 -7.78 8.26
CA ALA A 119 7.97 -6.85 8.96
C ALA A 119 8.16 -5.44 8.40
N SER A 120 7.08 -4.70 8.30
CA SER A 120 7.11 -3.33 7.81
C SER A 120 6.32 -2.42 8.74
N HIS A 121 6.68 -1.15 8.75
CA HIS A 121 5.86 -0.13 9.37
C HIS A 121 5.77 1.10 8.48
N VAL A 122 4.62 1.75 8.55
CA VAL A 122 4.32 2.98 7.84
C VAL A 122 3.72 3.95 8.83
N GLU A 123 4.23 5.17 8.88
CA GLU A 123 3.70 6.25 9.69
C GLU A 123 3.00 7.28 8.81
N PHE A 124 1.73 7.52 9.11
CA PHE A 124 0.96 8.63 8.58
C PHE A 124 1.04 9.79 9.55
N VAL A 125 1.65 10.88 9.11
CA VAL A 125 1.93 12.04 9.97
C VAL A 125 0.65 12.85 10.20
N ALA A 126 0.40 13.25 11.45
CA ALA A 126 -0.75 14.06 11.84
C ALA A 126 -0.79 15.42 11.13
N GLY A 127 -1.99 15.97 10.98
CA GLY A 127 -2.23 17.31 10.45
C GLY A 127 -1.94 17.48 8.95
N LYS A 128 -1.69 16.41 8.22
CA LYS A 128 -1.46 16.42 6.77
C LYS A 128 -2.62 15.78 6.02
N ASP A 129 -3.03 16.41 4.92
CA ASP A 129 -3.98 15.82 3.99
C ASP A 129 -3.26 14.76 3.15
N ILE A 130 -3.55 13.51 3.46
CA ILE A 130 -2.98 12.35 2.78
C ILE A 130 -3.92 11.90 1.67
N CYS A 131 -3.40 11.85 0.46
CA CYS A 131 -4.05 11.19 -0.65
C CYS A 131 -3.06 10.23 -1.32
N THR A 132 -3.29 8.93 -1.20
CA THR A 132 -2.48 7.92 -1.88
C THR A 132 -3.37 6.90 -2.59
N VAL A 133 -2.85 6.40 -3.72
CA VAL A 133 -3.42 5.25 -4.45
C VAL A 133 -2.40 4.12 -4.36
N GLU A 134 -2.85 2.95 -3.95
CA GLU A 134 -2.00 1.79 -3.75
C GLU A 134 -2.57 0.61 -4.54
N ILE A 135 -1.74 0.03 -5.38
CA ILE A 135 -2.05 -1.16 -6.16
C ILE A 135 -1.28 -2.32 -5.54
N VAL A 136 -2.00 -3.33 -5.10
CA VAL A 136 -1.46 -4.53 -4.46
C VAL A 136 -1.77 -5.72 -5.33
N MET A 137 -0.76 -6.49 -5.71
CA MET A 137 -0.95 -7.65 -6.58
C MET A 137 0.01 -8.79 -6.25
N THR A 138 -0.34 -9.98 -6.70
CA THR A 138 0.57 -11.13 -6.57
C THR A 138 1.79 -10.95 -7.48
N PRO A 139 2.94 -11.52 -7.11
CA PRO A 139 4.12 -11.54 -7.97
C PRO A 139 3.86 -12.13 -9.36
N GLN A 140 3.03 -13.18 -9.42
CA GLN A 140 2.69 -13.82 -10.69
C GLN A 140 1.90 -12.88 -11.61
N LEU A 141 0.85 -12.22 -11.10
CA LEU A 141 0.09 -11.26 -11.90
C LEU A 141 0.99 -10.13 -12.40
N PHE A 142 1.88 -9.63 -11.53
CA PHE A 142 2.81 -8.59 -11.91
C PHE A 142 3.75 -9.03 -13.06
N GLN A 143 4.27 -10.27 -13.01
CA GLN A 143 5.07 -10.85 -14.08
C GLN A 143 4.27 -10.98 -15.38
N ASP A 144 3.03 -11.48 -15.29
CA ASP A 144 2.15 -11.64 -16.45
C ASP A 144 1.84 -10.27 -17.13
N MET A 145 1.71 -9.20 -16.34
CA MET A 145 1.46 -7.85 -16.86
C MET A 145 2.68 -7.24 -17.57
N LEU A 146 3.88 -7.62 -17.20
CA LEU A 146 5.12 -7.10 -17.79
C LEU A 146 5.43 -7.69 -19.18
N GLY A 147 4.86 -8.86 -19.50
CA GLY A 147 5.12 -9.56 -20.77
C GLY A 147 6.56 -10.06 -20.93
N ASP A 148 6.89 -10.51 -22.15
CA ASP A 148 8.20 -11.11 -22.46
C ASP A 148 9.26 -10.07 -22.93
N ASP A 149 9.05 -8.78 -22.74
CA ASP A 149 9.92 -7.72 -23.24
C ASP A 149 11.32 -7.72 -22.59
N GLN A 150 12.32 -7.17 -23.33
CA GLN A 150 13.72 -7.02 -22.84
C GLN A 150 13.83 -6.23 -21.53
N GLN A 151 12.84 -5.41 -21.21
CA GLN A 151 12.75 -4.73 -19.90
C GLN A 151 12.54 -5.72 -18.76
N MET A 152 11.95 -6.88 -19.03
CA MET A 152 11.82 -7.99 -18.08
C MET A 152 13.17 -8.51 -17.58
N SER A 153 14.21 -8.54 -18.42
CA SER A 153 15.52 -9.06 -18.03
C SER A 153 16.17 -8.22 -16.92
N GLN A 154 15.99 -6.91 -16.95
CA GLN A 154 16.45 -6.03 -15.87
C GLN A 154 15.57 -6.18 -14.62
N PHE A 155 14.26 -6.32 -14.81
CA PHE A 155 13.32 -6.48 -13.72
C PHE A 155 13.47 -7.85 -13.05
N GLN A 156 13.67 -8.93 -13.80
CA GLN A 156 13.96 -10.27 -13.29
C GLN A 156 15.24 -10.33 -12.46
N GLN A 157 16.23 -9.48 -12.76
CA GLN A 157 17.43 -9.36 -11.94
C GLN A 157 17.14 -8.74 -10.57
N TRP A 158 16.17 -7.84 -10.49
CA TRP A 158 15.75 -7.19 -9.25
C TRP A 158 14.71 -8.01 -8.49
N PHE A 159 13.80 -8.62 -9.25
CA PHE A 159 12.68 -9.40 -8.76
C PHE A 159 12.89 -10.89 -9.02
N ASN A 160 13.79 -11.50 -8.25
CA ASN A 160 13.93 -12.94 -8.27
C ASN A 160 13.15 -13.52 -7.07
N PRO A 161 11.97 -14.14 -7.29
CA PRO A 161 11.17 -14.73 -6.21
C PRO A 161 11.91 -15.80 -5.42
N HIS A 162 12.98 -16.38 -5.99
CA HIS A 162 13.83 -17.36 -5.31
C HIS A 162 14.95 -16.72 -4.49
N LYS A 163 15.27 -15.45 -4.68
CA LYS A 163 16.33 -14.75 -3.91
C LYS A 163 15.77 -13.94 -2.73
N LEU A 164 14.46 -13.79 -2.62
CA LEU A 164 13.71 -13.31 -1.45
C LEU A 164 14.30 -12.09 -0.74
N LYS A 165 14.90 -11.16 -1.48
CA LYS A 165 15.40 -9.92 -0.90
C LYS A 165 14.33 -8.85 -0.99
N PRO A 166 14.08 -8.10 0.09
CA PRO A 166 13.20 -6.95 0.03
C PRO A 166 13.77 -5.94 -0.99
N TYR A 167 12.88 -5.39 -1.79
CA TYR A 167 13.22 -4.42 -2.81
C TYR A 167 12.25 -3.25 -2.75
N TRP A 168 12.77 -2.05 -2.86
CA TRP A 168 11.97 -0.87 -3.05
C TRP A 168 12.63 0.11 -4.00
N LYS A 169 11.85 0.88 -4.69
CA LYS A 169 12.30 1.95 -5.58
C LYS A 169 11.33 3.11 -5.53
N LEU A 170 11.86 4.31 -5.32
CA LEU A 170 11.12 5.56 -5.42
C LEU A 170 11.31 6.12 -6.84
N GLY A 171 10.22 6.62 -7.43
CA GLY A 171 10.23 7.25 -8.74
C GLY A 171 9.32 8.48 -8.78
N LYS A 172 9.37 9.22 -9.88
CA LYS A 172 8.47 10.35 -10.13
C LYS A 172 7.27 9.88 -10.95
N THR A 173 6.08 10.34 -10.54
CA THR A 173 4.84 10.10 -11.30
C THR A 173 4.91 10.84 -12.64
N SER A 174 4.72 10.12 -13.76
CA SER A 174 4.64 10.74 -15.08
C SER A 174 3.30 11.48 -15.26
N PRO A 175 3.21 12.41 -16.25
CA PRO A 175 1.93 13.08 -16.54
C PRO A 175 0.79 12.10 -16.87
N SER A 176 1.06 11.03 -17.62
CA SER A 176 0.06 10.01 -17.94
C SER A 176 -0.42 9.23 -16.70
N MET A 177 0.50 8.89 -15.79
CA MET A 177 0.14 8.29 -14.51
C MET A 177 -0.71 9.25 -13.68
N ALA A 178 -0.38 10.54 -13.64
CA ALA A 178 -1.14 11.53 -12.90
C ALA A 178 -2.59 11.66 -13.43
N ILE A 179 -2.79 11.60 -14.74
CA ILE A 179 -4.12 11.60 -15.36
C ILE A 179 -4.92 10.35 -14.95
N ALA A 180 -4.30 9.17 -15.02
CA ALA A 180 -4.94 7.92 -14.60
C ALA A 180 -5.32 7.92 -13.12
N LEU A 181 -4.45 8.45 -12.26
CA LEU A 181 -4.73 8.59 -10.82
C LEU A 181 -5.93 9.51 -10.56
N GLN A 182 -6.06 10.62 -11.31
CA GLN A 182 -7.23 11.49 -11.18
C GLN A 182 -8.54 10.77 -11.55
N GLN A 183 -8.51 9.89 -12.56
CA GLN A 183 -9.69 9.09 -12.92
C GLN A 183 -10.10 8.08 -11.84
N ILE A 184 -9.12 7.55 -11.07
CA ILE A 184 -9.38 6.64 -9.96
C ILE A 184 -9.97 7.38 -8.74
N LEU A 185 -9.58 8.64 -8.54
CA LEU A 185 -9.97 9.44 -7.38
C LEU A 185 -11.40 10.01 -7.51
N HIS A 186 -11.91 10.15 -8.71
CA HIS A 186 -13.23 10.69 -9.04
C HIS A 186 -14.22 9.60 -9.45
#